data_b1531476b0593ce9b31c494368af3d7f
#
_entry.id   b1531476b0593ce9b31c494368af3d7f
#
_cell.length_a   1.000
_cell.length_b   1.000
_cell.length_c   1.000
_cell.angle_alpha   90.00
_cell.angle_beta   90.00
_cell.angle_gamma   90.00
#
_symmetry.space_group_name_H-M   'P 1'
#
loop_
_entity.id
_entity.type
_entity.pdbx_description
1 polymer ?
#
loop_
_entity_poly.entity_id
_entity_poly.type
_entity_poly.pdbx_seq_one_letter_code
_entity_poly.pdbx_strand_id
1 'polypeptide(L)'
;MRWTRILRSAKWPTGVTGLQHIPQPRNQLIQIYKATLTSLKDIPEHAVYRQAVEALTKDRLQIVESTEDSNAIEAKIGQGLVEEVISAAENELVLLEKMKIWKPYALTIALTNALLDGKSWK
;
A
#
# COMPACT_ATOMS: atom_id res chain seq x y z
N MET A 1 18.39 -10.99 33.91
CA MET A 1 17.54 -9.82 34.13
C MET A 1 16.19 -10.00 33.46
N ARG A 2 15.16 -10.07 34.26
CA ARG A 2 13.80 -10.33 33.81
C ARG A 2 13.22 -9.24 32.92
N TRP A 3 13.62 -8.01 33.10
CA TRP A 3 13.21 -6.85 32.31
C TRP A 3 13.51 -6.99 30.82
N THR A 4 14.70 -7.46 30.51
CA THR A 4 15.14 -7.59 29.13
C THR A 4 14.34 -8.66 28.38
N ARG A 5 13.89 -9.72 29.07
CA ARG A 5 13.04 -10.76 28.48
C ARG A 5 11.64 -10.24 28.16
N ILE A 6 11.04 -9.49 29.07
CA ILE A 6 9.70 -8.91 28.87
C ILE A 6 9.72 -7.95 27.70
N LEU A 7 10.75 -7.11 27.60
CA LEU A 7 10.92 -6.15 26.49
C LEU A 7 11.18 -6.83 25.15
N ARG A 8 11.75 -8.03 25.16
CA ARG A 8 11.99 -8.80 23.92
C ARG A 8 10.80 -9.60 23.46
N SER A 9 9.99 -10.12 24.39
CA SER A 9 8.85 -10.96 24.08
C SER A 9 7.59 -10.16 23.77
N ALA A 10 7.42 -8.99 24.37
CA ALA A 10 6.33 -8.09 24.05
C ALA A 10 6.76 -7.15 22.94
N LYS A 11 5.97 -7.07 21.87
CA LYS A 11 6.18 -6.05 20.87
C LYS A 11 5.82 -4.70 21.49
N TRP A 12 6.84 -4.06 22.04
CA TRP A 12 6.70 -2.78 22.73
C TRP A 12 6.26 -1.69 21.74
N PRO A 13 5.66 -0.59 22.20
CA PRO A 13 5.39 0.56 21.35
C PRO A 13 6.60 0.88 20.48
N THR A 14 6.35 1.22 19.24
CA THR A 14 7.40 1.35 18.22
C THR A 14 8.52 2.33 18.56
N GLY A 15 8.31 3.19 19.56
CA GLY A 15 9.25 4.26 19.92
C GLY A 15 9.29 5.39 18.90
N VAL A 16 8.55 5.27 17.82
CA VAL A 16 8.44 6.31 16.79
C VAL A 16 7.23 7.18 17.09
N THR A 17 7.45 8.49 17.13
CA THR A 17 6.38 9.45 17.41
C THR A 17 5.28 9.39 16.36
N GLY A 18 4.04 9.24 16.81
CA GLY A 18 2.87 9.17 15.93
C GLY A 18 2.50 7.79 15.44
N LEU A 19 3.32 6.77 15.72
CA LEU A 19 3.00 5.38 15.39
C LEU A 19 2.52 4.64 16.63
N GLN A 20 1.32 4.07 16.54
CA GLN A 20 0.75 3.25 17.60
C GLN A 20 1.00 1.78 17.34
N HIS A 21 1.24 1.00 18.40
CA HIS A 21 1.34 -0.44 18.30
C HIS A 21 0.00 -1.06 17.91
N ILE A 22 0.01 -1.93 16.91
CA ILE A 22 -1.18 -2.63 16.41
C ILE A 22 -1.09 -4.09 16.81
N PRO A 23 -2.06 -4.62 17.59
CA PRO A 23 -1.99 -5.98 18.09
C PRO A 23 -2.19 -7.07 17.01
N GLN A 24 -2.93 -6.77 15.95
CA GLN A 24 -3.19 -7.72 14.86
C GLN A 24 -2.86 -7.09 13.49
N PRO A 25 -1.58 -6.84 13.21
CA PRO A 25 -1.18 -6.13 12.00
C PRO A 25 -1.48 -6.91 10.71
N ARG A 26 -1.36 -8.23 10.75
CA ARG A 26 -1.58 -9.07 9.56
C ARG A 26 -3.01 -8.94 9.03
N ASN A 27 -3.99 -9.07 9.91
CA ASN A 27 -5.39 -8.97 9.52
C ASN A 27 -5.73 -7.58 8.96
N GLN A 28 -5.22 -6.53 9.59
CA GLN A 28 -5.39 -5.16 9.09
C GLN A 28 -4.78 -4.97 7.72
N LEU A 29 -3.55 -5.45 7.49
CA LEU A 29 -2.89 -5.36 6.19
C LEU A 29 -3.70 -6.07 5.10
N ILE A 30 -4.20 -7.27 5.38
CA ILE A 30 -5.01 -8.03 4.43
C ILE A 30 -6.26 -7.25 4.06
N GLN A 31 -6.95 -6.68 5.03
CA GLN A 31 -8.16 -5.88 4.81
C GLN A 31 -7.87 -4.63 3.97
N ILE A 32 -6.81 -3.91 4.30
CA ILE A 32 -6.43 -2.69 3.60
C ILE A 32 -6.04 -3.01 2.15
N TYR A 33 -5.24 -4.04 1.92
CA TYR A 33 -4.84 -4.43 0.57
C TYR A 33 -6.02 -4.91 -0.29
N LYS A 34 -6.94 -5.66 0.29
CA LYS A 34 -8.17 -6.06 -0.42
C LYS A 34 -9.05 -4.86 -0.76
N ALA A 35 -9.20 -3.91 0.16
CA ALA A 35 -9.91 -2.67 -0.09
C ALA A 35 -9.26 -1.85 -1.21
N THR A 36 -7.92 -1.78 -1.20
CA THR A 36 -7.16 -1.10 -2.26
C THR A 36 -7.39 -1.74 -3.62
N LEU A 37 -7.32 -3.07 -3.71
CA LEU A 37 -7.57 -3.79 -4.96
C LEU A 37 -9.00 -3.58 -5.46
N THR A 38 -9.98 -3.56 -4.56
CA THR A 38 -11.37 -3.30 -4.92
C THR A 38 -11.54 -1.88 -5.46
N SER A 39 -10.93 -0.90 -4.80
CA SER A 39 -10.99 0.51 -5.22
C SER A 39 -10.27 0.75 -6.55
N LEU A 40 -9.20 0.01 -6.84
CA LEU A 40 -8.47 0.11 -8.10
C LEU A 40 -9.32 -0.27 -9.33
N LYS A 41 -10.36 -1.06 -9.15
CA LYS A 41 -11.27 -1.43 -10.26
C LYS A 41 -11.97 -0.23 -10.88
N ASP A 42 -12.14 0.85 -10.13
CA ASP A 42 -12.77 2.07 -10.62
C ASP A 42 -11.85 2.90 -11.53
N ILE A 43 -10.55 2.59 -11.54
CA ILE A 43 -9.56 3.25 -12.39
C ILE A 43 -9.36 2.41 -13.66
N PRO A 44 -9.24 3.03 -14.85
CA PRO A 44 -9.02 2.28 -16.10
C PRO A 44 -7.78 1.42 -16.07
N GLU A 45 -7.84 0.24 -16.69
CA GLU A 45 -6.75 -0.75 -16.71
C GLU A 45 -5.47 -0.24 -17.37
N HIS A 46 -5.58 0.66 -18.32
CA HIS A 46 -4.43 1.21 -19.04
C HIS A 46 -3.73 2.35 -18.29
N ALA A 47 -4.25 2.78 -17.14
CA ALA A 47 -3.58 3.77 -16.31
C ALA A 47 -2.33 3.15 -15.68
N VAL A 48 -1.18 3.78 -15.88
CA VAL A 48 0.11 3.32 -15.32
C VAL A 48 0.06 3.26 -13.79
N TYR A 49 -0.59 4.24 -13.18
CA TYR A 49 -0.81 4.28 -11.73
C TYR A 49 -1.52 3.01 -11.23
N ARG A 50 -2.63 2.63 -11.89
CA ARG A 50 -3.35 1.40 -11.54
C ARG A 50 -2.48 0.16 -11.65
N GLN A 51 -1.77 0.03 -12.77
CA GLN A 51 -0.90 -1.13 -13.02
C GLN A 51 0.19 -1.25 -11.94
N ALA A 52 0.84 -0.15 -11.61
CA ALA A 52 1.90 -0.12 -10.61
C ALA A 52 1.38 -0.47 -9.21
N VAL A 53 0.30 0.17 -8.78
CA VAL A 53 -0.28 -0.05 -7.45
C VAL A 53 -0.88 -1.45 -7.34
N GLU A 54 -1.52 -1.95 -8.38
CA GLU A 54 -2.09 -3.30 -8.41
C GLU A 54 -1.02 -4.36 -8.27
N ALA A 55 0.07 -4.26 -9.04
CA ALA A 55 1.19 -5.19 -8.95
C ALA A 55 1.82 -5.19 -7.57
N LEU A 56 2.10 -4.02 -7.03
CA LEU A 56 2.70 -3.87 -5.71
C LEU A 56 1.79 -4.43 -4.60
N THR A 57 0.49 -4.14 -4.67
CA THR A 57 -0.49 -4.58 -3.67
C THR A 57 -0.68 -6.09 -3.71
N LYS A 58 -0.76 -6.69 -4.89
CA LYS A 58 -0.85 -8.15 -5.04
C LYS A 58 0.37 -8.85 -4.47
N ASP A 59 1.55 -8.34 -4.76
CA ASP A 59 2.81 -8.90 -4.27
C ASP A 59 2.87 -8.88 -2.75
N ARG A 60 2.55 -7.75 -2.14
CA ARG A 60 2.52 -7.60 -0.69
C ARG A 60 1.43 -8.43 -0.03
N LEU A 61 0.26 -8.51 -0.64
CA LEU A 61 -0.83 -9.35 -0.14
C LEU A 61 -0.41 -10.82 -0.11
N GLN A 62 0.25 -11.29 -1.16
CA GLN A 62 0.77 -12.65 -1.21
C GLN A 62 1.77 -12.92 -0.09
N ILE A 63 2.69 -12.00 0.16
CA ILE A 63 3.67 -12.09 1.25
C ILE A 63 2.95 -12.18 2.61
N VAL A 64 1.98 -11.32 2.85
CA VAL A 64 1.25 -11.27 4.12
C VAL A 64 0.39 -12.53 4.33
N GLU A 65 -0.25 -13.03 3.28
CA GLU A 65 -1.05 -14.26 3.36
C GLU A 65 -0.20 -15.52 3.60
N SER A 66 0.98 -15.57 2.99
CA SER A 66 1.88 -16.71 3.13
C SER A 66 2.69 -16.72 4.43
N THR A 67 2.73 -15.62 5.15
CA THR A 67 3.55 -15.46 6.35
C THR A 67 2.65 -15.08 7.54
N GLU A 68 2.72 -15.86 8.61
CA GLU A 68 1.92 -15.61 9.82
C GLU A 68 2.62 -14.68 10.81
N ASP A 69 3.95 -14.74 10.86
CA ASP A 69 4.73 -13.95 11.81
C ASP A 69 4.92 -12.51 11.32
N SER A 70 4.56 -11.53 12.16
CA SER A 70 4.71 -10.12 11.84
C SER A 70 6.16 -9.69 11.59
N ASN A 71 7.10 -10.28 12.33
CA ASN A 71 8.53 -9.99 12.16
C ASN A 71 9.05 -10.50 10.80
N ALA A 72 8.58 -11.66 10.37
CA ALA A 72 8.91 -12.20 9.05
C ALA A 72 8.30 -11.36 7.93
N ILE A 73 7.08 -10.84 8.13
CA ILE A 73 6.45 -9.91 7.19
C ILE A 73 7.28 -8.64 7.04
N GLU A 74 7.72 -8.05 8.15
CA GLU A 74 8.58 -6.87 8.16
C GLU A 74 9.87 -7.11 7.37
N ALA A 75 10.51 -8.25 7.59
CA ALA A 75 11.75 -8.61 6.90
C ALA A 75 11.54 -8.82 5.39
N LYS A 76 10.47 -9.46 4.98
CA LYS A 76 10.16 -9.73 3.58
C LYS A 76 9.76 -8.48 2.81
N ILE A 77 8.98 -7.60 3.41
CA ILE A 77 8.57 -6.34 2.78
C ILE A 77 9.74 -5.34 2.75
N GLY A 78 10.55 -5.32 3.82
CA GLY A 78 11.76 -4.49 3.89
C GLY A 78 11.50 -2.99 3.98
N GLN A 79 10.34 -2.58 4.48
CA GLN A 79 9.98 -1.16 4.62
C GLN A 79 9.90 -0.69 6.09
N GLY A 80 10.61 -1.32 6.98
CA GLY A 80 10.61 -0.99 8.39
C GLY A 80 9.57 -1.76 9.19
N LEU A 81 9.04 -1.14 10.24
CA LEU A 81 8.07 -1.77 11.12
C LEU A 81 6.74 -2.04 10.42
N VAL A 82 6.03 -3.08 10.86
CA VAL A 82 4.73 -3.43 10.30
C VAL A 82 3.71 -2.29 10.46
N GLU A 83 3.81 -1.51 11.53
CA GLU A 83 2.97 -0.34 11.76
C GLU A 83 3.24 0.76 10.72
N GLU A 84 4.47 0.93 10.27
CA GLU A 84 4.83 1.83 9.18
C GLU A 84 4.26 1.34 7.85
N VAL A 85 4.31 0.04 7.61
CA VAL A 85 3.72 -0.59 6.41
C VAL A 85 2.21 -0.38 6.38
N ILE A 86 1.54 -0.53 7.51
CA ILE A 86 0.09 -0.29 7.64
C ILE A 86 -0.22 1.19 7.38
N SER A 87 0.53 2.10 7.97
CA SER A 87 0.35 3.53 7.75
C SER A 87 0.54 3.91 6.28
N ALA A 88 1.55 3.35 5.63
CA ALA A 88 1.78 3.56 4.20
C ALA A 88 0.63 3.01 3.35
N ALA A 89 0.09 1.85 3.70
CA ALA A 89 -1.03 1.23 3.00
C ALA A 89 -2.33 2.04 3.16
N GLU A 90 -2.58 2.56 4.34
CA GLU A 90 -3.72 3.46 4.61
C GLU A 90 -3.60 4.76 3.81
N ASN A 91 -2.42 5.35 3.80
CA ASN A 91 -2.14 6.56 3.03
C ASN A 91 -2.31 6.34 1.53
N GLU A 92 -1.90 5.18 1.03
CA GLU A 92 -2.10 4.81 -0.37
C GLU A 92 -3.59 4.67 -0.71
N LEU A 93 -4.38 4.10 0.19
CA LEU A 93 -5.83 4.00 0.00
C LEU A 93 -6.49 5.39 -0.04
N VAL A 94 -6.08 6.30 0.82
CA VAL A 94 -6.54 7.70 0.82
C VAL A 94 -6.13 8.40 -0.48
N LEU A 95 -4.90 8.21 -0.93
CA LEU A 95 -4.40 8.75 -2.19
C LEU A 95 -5.21 8.22 -3.37
N LEU A 96 -5.54 6.92 -3.36
CA LEU A 96 -6.33 6.26 -4.40
C LEU A 96 -7.71 6.92 -4.54
N GLU A 97 -8.38 7.22 -3.43
CA GLU A 97 -9.66 7.93 -3.46
C GLU A 97 -9.53 9.33 -4.07
N LYS A 98 -8.46 10.05 -3.73
CA LYS A 98 -8.15 11.35 -4.34
C LYS A 98 -7.83 11.22 -5.83
N MET A 99 -7.11 10.18 -6.24
CA MET A 99 -6.79 9.93 -7.64
C MET A 99 -8.05 9.65 -8.47
N LYS A 100 -9.05 9.01 -7.90
CA LYS A 100 -10.36 8.82 -8.56
C LYS A 100 -11.06 10.14 -8.85
N ILE A 101 -10.95 11.10 -7.94
CA ILE A 101 -11.56 12.44 -8.07
C ILE A 101 -10.78 13.29 -9.05
N TRP A 102 -9.47 13.35 -8.92
CA TRP A 102 -8.59 14.19 -9.74
C TRP A 102 -8.39 13.66 -11.15
N LYS A 103 -8.41 12.35 -11.33
CA LYS A 103 -8.26 11.66 -12.62
C LYS A 103 -7.04 12.13 -13.44
N PRO A 104 -5.83 12.22 -12.86
CA PRO A 104 -4.65 12.68 -13.61
C PRO A 104 -4.30 11.76 -14.78
N TYR A 105 -4.63 10.47 -14.67
CA TYR A 105 -4.47 9.48 -15.74
C TYR A 105 -5.34 9.80 -16.98
N ALA A 106 -6.47 10.47 -16.81
CA ALA A 106 -7.35 10.85 -17.92
C ALA A 106 -6.68 11.86 -18.86
N LEU A 107 -5.96 12.82 -18.28
CA LEU A 107 -5.18 13.78 -19.07
C LEU A 107 -4.06 13.09 -19.85
N THR A 108 -3.32 12.19 -19.23
CA THR A 108 -2.26 11.42 -19.86
C THR A 108 -2.79 10.60 -21.03
N ILE A 109 -3.93 9.94 -20.85
CA ILE A 109 -4.60 9.16 -21.89
C ILE A 109 -5.04 10.07 -23.06
N ALA A 110 -5.65 11.21 -22.76
CA ALA A 110 -6.08 12.16 -23.75
C ALA A 110 -4.90 12.69 -24.58
N LEU A 111 -3.76 12.99 -23.92
CA LEU A 111 -2.53 13.38 -24.58
C LEU A 111 -1.96 12.29 -25.47
N THR A 112 -1.93 11.05 -24.98
CA THR A 112 -1.46 9.89 -25.75
C THR A 112 -2.32 9.68 -26.99
N ASN A 113 -3.64 9.71 -26.85
CA ASN A 113 -4.58 9.55 -27.96
C ASN A 113 -4.42 10.68 -28.99
N ALA A 114 -4.25 11.92 -28.55
CA ALA A 114 -4.02 13.05 -29.43
C ALA A 114 -2.73 12.90 -30.23
N LEU A 115 -1.66 12.36 -29.62
CA LEU A 115 -0.40 12.07 -30.32
C LEU A 115 -0.55 10.94 -31.33
N LEU A 116 -1.29 9.88 -30.98
CA LEU A 116 -1.55 8.74 -31.87
C LEU A 116 -2.41 9.15 -33.07
N ASP A 117 -3.38 10.05 -32.87
CA ASP A 117 -4.23 10.59 -33.93
C ASP A 117 -3.52 11.60 -34.85
N GLY A 118 -2.25 11.90 -34.60
CA GLY A 118 -1.46 12.84 -35.38
C GLY A 118 -1.87 14.29 -35.25
N LYS A 119 -2.65 14.65 -34.25
CA LYS A 119 -3.05 16.03 -33.98
C LYS A 119 -1.89 16.81 -33.39
N SER A 120 -1.53 17.93 -34.04
CA SER A 120 -0.46 18.77 -33.55
C SER A 120 -0.94 19.70 -32.44
N TRP A 121 -0.06 19.94 -31.50
CA TRP A 121 -0.25 20.88 -30.42
C TRP A 121 0.07 22.30 -30.94
N LYS A 122 -0.94 23.03 -31.22
CA LYS A 122 -0.80 24.47 -31.54
C LYS A 122 -1.71 25.28 -30.63
#